data_196e37661bc8c3498112296c16f9717a
#
_entry.id   196e37661bc8c3498112296c16f9717a
#
_cell.length_a   1.000
_cell.length_b   1.000
_cell.length_c   1.000
_cell.angle_alpha   90.00
_cell.angle_beta   90.00
_cell.angle_gamma   90.00
#
_symmetry.space_group_name_H-M   'P 1'
#
loop_
_entity.id
_entity.type
_entity.pdbx_description
1 polymer ?
#
loop_
_entity_poly.entity_id
_entity_poly.type
_entity_poly.pdbx_seq_one_letter_code
_entity_poly.pdbx_strand_id
1 'polypeptide(L)'
;KRTALASLGAALFLSNMVHAQSLEPHAQQLKAQQAQQPKLSVELPVQGVTLNYTQPVRLEQVLNDANANGALGYFPLSAQLFDRNAQPQVDNLKAQVIEQLNQLALQKPQARSVITQLESFDYQARYFVDLDRNAVISQPEKNPLLVSKSSALELEQSNQAQRFDLYLTPRPIDVTVVGAVKQTHKLTLIEHGQLDNYLSKLPKGELLEIADRSAAFVIQPDGHVDEISYAYWNSKQAYFAPGAIVFIAFDSLPSEFSALNQNIIELLRHKVNL
;
A
#
# COMPACT_ATOMS: atom_id res chain seq x y z
N LYS A 1 41.26 -95.01 22.37
CA LYS A 1 41.05 -94.50 23.72
C LYS A 1 41.12 -92.98 23.72
N ARG A 2 39.98 -92.41 23.90
CA ARG A 2 39.68 -91.30 24.79
C ARG A 2 40.39 -89.94 24.40
N THR A 3 39.73 -88.99 24.17
CA THR A 3 38.65 -88.18 24.70
C THR A 3 39.14 -86.70 24.60
N ALA A 4 38.36 -85.95 24.03
CA ALA A 4 37.48 -84.91 24.58
C ALA A 4 38.05 -83.47 24.63
N LEU A 5 37.27 -82.59 24.06
CA LEU A 5 36.68 -81.33 24.60
C LEU A 5 37.67 -80.17 24.82
N ALA A 6 37.41 -79.05 24.43
CA ALA A 6 36.38 -78.03 24.63
C ALA A 6 36.73 -76.81 23.82
N SER A 7 35.96 -76.12 23.08
CA SER A 7 34.80 -75.27 23.29
C SER A 7 35.12 -73.88 23.88
N LEU A 8 34.45 -72.89 23.28
CA LEU A 8 34.12 -71.57 23.76
C LEU A 8 35.20 -70.48 23.59
N GLY A 9 35.03 -69.43 23.01
CA GLY A 9 33.95 -68.51 22.88
C GLY A 9 34.53 -67.19 22.53
N ALA A 10 34.09 -66.64 21.49
CA ALA A 10 34.22 -65.17 21.27
C ALA A 10 33.07 -64.74 20.35
N ALA A 11 31.98 -64.48 21.01
CA ALA A 11 30.91 -63.67 20.40
C ALA A 11 30.91 -62.31 21.05
N LEU A 12 30.39 -61.33 20.31
CA LEU A 12 30.00 -59.99 20.77
C LEU A 12 31.10 -58.93 20.85
N PHE A 13 31.28 -58.25 19.71
CA PHE A 13 31.43 -56.80 19.64
C PHE A 13 31.15 -56.35 18.18
N LEU A 14 29.90 -56.40 17.76
CA LEU A 14 29.38 -55.77 16.55
C LEU A 14 27.98 -55.25 16.82
N SER A 15 27.90 -54.08 17.46
CA SER A 15 26.70 -53.24 17.39
C SER A 15 27.02 -51.94 18.06
N ASN A 16 27.35 -50.95 17.25
CA ASN A 16 27.12 -49.51 17.50
C ASN A 16 27.81 -48.63 16.42
N MET A 17 27.55 -48.91 15.14
CA MET A 17 27.93 -48.02 14.07
C MET A 17 26.80 -47.90 12.98
N VAL A 18 25.58 -47.70 13.40
CA VAL A 18 24.49 -47.42 12.44
C VAL A 18 23.54 -46.40 13.08
N HIS A 19 23.97 -45.17 13.31
CA HIS A 19 23.04 -44.07 13.60
C HIS A 19 23.60 -42.67 13.31
N ALA A 20 24.72 -42.54 12.60
CA ALA A 20 25.26 -41.21 12.28
C ALA A 20 25.07 -40.76 10.82
N GLN A 21 24.51 -41.60 9.95
CA GLN A 21 24.43 -41.30 8.51
C GLN A 21 23.08 -40.80 8.02
N SER A 22 22.03 -40.71 8.85
CA SER A 22 20.69 -40.29 8.38
C SER A 22 20.30 -38.81 8.67
N LEU A 23 21.12 -38.07 9.38
CA LEU A 23 20.79 -36.68 9.74
C LEU A 23 21.31 -35.63 8.73
N GLU A 24 22.38 -35.92 8.00
CA GLU A 24 22.93 -34.95 7.03
C GLU A 24 22.06 -34.72 5.78
N PRO A 25 21.43 -35.72 5.15
CA PRO A 25 20.57 -35.49 3.99
C PRO A 25 19.30 -34.69 4.34
N HIS A 26 18.74 -34.86 5.55
CA HIS A 26 17.58 -34.09 5.99
C HIS A 26 17.89 -32.62 6.26
N ALA A 27 19.05 -32.33 6.86
CA ALA A 27 19.50 -30.96 7.09
C ALA A 27 19.88 -30.25 5.79
N GLN A 28 20.44 -30.98 4.81
CA GLN A 28 20.72 -30.44 3.47
C GLN A 28 19.43 -30.22 2.65
N GLN A 29 18.44 -31.12 2.74
CA GLN A 29 17.13 -30.92 2.12
C GLN A 29 16.35 -29.77 2.74
N LEU A 30 16.37 -29.59 4.07
CA LEU A 30 15.77 -28.44 4.75
C LEU A 30 16.45 -27.11 4.36
N LYS A 31 17.78 -27.09 4.28
CA LYS A 31 18.53 -25.92 3.78
C LYS A 31 18.25 -25.63 2.30
N ALA A 32 18.11 -26.66 1.45
CA ALA A 32 17.76 -26.50 0.05
C ALA A 32 16.30 -26.02 -0.13
N GLN A 33 15.37 -26.47 0.70
CA GLN A 33 13.99 -25.99 0.72
C GLN A 33 13.89 -24.55 1.27
N GLN A 34 14.68 -24.19 2.29
CA GLN A 34 14.76 -22.82 2.79
C GLN A 34 15.41 -21.85 1.78
N ALA A 35 16.36 -22.32 0.97
CA ALA A 35 16.97 -21.52 -0.12
C ALA A 35 16.01 -21.28 -1.29
N GLN A 36 14.90 -22.03 -1.39
CA GLN A 36 13.87 -21.87 -2.44
C GLN A 36 12.68 -21.01 -2.01
N GLN A 37 12.58 -20.60 -0.74
CA GLN A 37 11.50 -19.72 -0.30
C GLN A 37 11.72 -18.31 -0.86
N PRO A 38 10.69 -17.66 -1.43
CA PRO A 38 10.81 -16.30 -1.92
C PRO A 38 11.11 -15.36 -0.77
N LYS A 39 12.11 -14.49 -0.95
CA LYS A 39 12.42 -13.39 -0.01
C LYS A 39 11.63 -12.13 -0.32
N LEU A 40 11.18 -12.00 -1.55
CA LEU A 40 10.32 -10.92 -2.02
C LEU A 40 9.21 -11.49 -2.90
N SER A 41 7.99 -11.09 -2.63
CA SER A 41 6.80 -11.45 -3.41
C SER A 41 6.06 -10.17 -3.81
N VAL A 42 5.74 -10.03 -5.09
CA VAL A 42 4.95 -8.91 -5.62
C VAL A 42 3.71 -9.48 -6.29
N GLU A 43 2.56 -9.20 -5.72
CA GLU A 43 1.28 -9.57 -6.30
C GLU A 43 0.81 -8.48 -7.27
N LEU A 44 0.30 -8.87 -8.43
CA LEU A 44 -0.34 -8.01 -9.41
C LEU A 44 -1.85 -8.34 -9.41
N PRO A 45 -2.65 -7.71 -8.55
CA PRO A 45 -4.06 -8.11 -8.36
C PRO A 45 -4.89 -7.95 -9.64
N VAL A 46 -4.60 -6.95 -10.47
CA VAL A 46 -5.33 -6.70 -11.72
C VAL A 46 -5.05 -7.78 -12.77
N GLN A 47 -3.82 -8.31 -12.82
CA GLN A 47 -3.39 -9.33 -13.76
C GLN A 47 -3.57 -10.76 -13.20
N GLY A 48 -3.81 -10.90 -11.89
CA GLY A 48 -3.94 -12.21 -11.23
C GLY A 48 -2.63 -12.99 -11.17
N VAL A 49 -1.49 -12.30 -11.11
CA VAL A 49 -0.14 -12.90 -11.15
C VAL A 49 0.64 -12.54 -9.89
N THR A 50 1.46 -13.47 -9.41
CA THR A 50 2.42 -13.23 -8.32
C THR A 50 3.85 -13.45 -8.82
N LEU A 51 4.68 -12.42 -8.71
CA LEU A 51 6.10 -12.47 -9.02
C LEU A 51 6.86 -12.82 -7.74
N ASN A 52 7.70 -13.85 -7.79
CA ASN A 52 8.47 -14.34 -6.65
C ASN A 52 9.97 -14.23 -6.92
N TYR A 53 10.71 -13.66 -5.96
CA TYR A 53 12.16 -13.45 -6.07
C TYR A 53 12.86 -14.06 -4.85
N THR A 54 13.96 -14.75 -5.08
CA THR A 54 14.80 -15.34 -4.02
C THR A 54 15.68 -14.34 -3.31
N GLN A 55 15.73 -13.10 -3.82
CA GLN A 55 16.45 -11.96 -3.25
C GLN A 55 15.71 -10.65 -3.58
N PRO A 56 15.95 -9.56 -2.84
CA PRO A 56 15.41 -8.24 -3.20
C PRO A 56 15.88 -7.83 -4.60
N VAL A 57 14.97 -7.27 -5.39
CA VAL A 57 15.23 -6.79 -6.76
C VAL A 57 14.95 -5.31 -6.89
N ARG A 58 15.45 -4.68 -7.94
CA ARG A 58 15.14 -3.29 -8.26
C ARG A 58 13.74 -3.17 -8.87
N LEU A 59 13.15 -1.99 -8.71
CA LEU A 59 11.82 -1.68 -9.24
C LEU A 59 11.72 -1.93 -10.76
N GLU A 60 12.75 -1.59 -11.51
CA GLU A 60 12.84 -1.85 -12.95
C GLU A 60 12.58 -3.32 -13.29
N GLN A 61 13.20 -4.25 -12.57
CA GLN A 61 13.00 -5.68 -12.82
C GLN A 61 11.54 -6.06 -12.58
N VAL A 62 10.91 -5.58 -11.50
CA VAL A 62 9.50 -5.87 -11.21
C VAL A 62 8.58 -5.32 -12.31
N LEU A 63 8.82 -4.09 -12.79
CA LEU A 63 8.03 -3.50 -13.86
C LEU A 63 8.23 -4.22 -15.20
N ASN A 64 9.45 -4.69 -15.49
CA ASN A 64 9.73 -5.50 -16.68
C ASN A 64 9.02 -6.86 -16.61
N ASP A 65 9.08 -7.53 -15.48
CA ASP A 65 8.42 -8.82 -15.25
C ASP A 65 6.89 -8.66 -15.28
N ALA A 66 6.35 -7.59 -14.71
CA ALA A 66 4.92 -7.26 -14.77
C ALA A 66 4.48 -7.03 -16.24
N ASN A 67 5.26 -6.27 -17.01
CA ASN A 67 4.99 -6.05 -18.43
C ASN A 67 5.01 -7.37 -19.24
N ALA A 68 5.95 -8.28 -18.95
CA ALA A 68 6.02 -9.60 -19.58
C ALA A 68 4.83 -10.51 -19.19
N ASN A 69 4.18 -10.24 -18.07
CA ASN A 69 3.00 -10.96 -17.57
C ASN A 69 1.67 -10.21 -17.81
N GLY A 70 1.61 -9.37 -18.84
CA GLY A 70 0.36 -8.78 -19.35
C GLY A 70 0.00 -7.41 -18.80
N ALA A 71 0.84 -6.78 -17.97
CA ALA A 71 0.62 -5.41 -17.49
C ALA A 71 1.03 -4.37 -18.54
N LEU A 72 0.40 -4.44 -19.71
CA LEU A 72 0.68 -3.54 -20.85
C LEU A 72 -0.22 -2.31 -20.79
N GLY A 73 0.35 -1.15 -21.15
CA GLY A 73 -0.43 0.07 -21.40
C GLY A 73 -1.13 0.64 -20.16
N TYR A 74 -0.67 0.34 -18.96
CA TYR A 74 -1.18 0.99 -17.74
C TYR A 74 -0.86 2.49 -17.75
N PHE A 75 -1.62 3.26 -16.97
CA PHE A 75 -1.38 4.69 -16.80
C PHE A 75 -0.43 4.92 -15.61
N PRO A 76 0.81 5.39 -15.84
CA PRO A 76 1.84 5.41 -14.80
C PRO A 76 1.47 6.24 -13.57
N LEU A 77 0.78 7.38 -13.78
CA LEU A 77 0.41 8.28 -12.70
C LEU A 77 -0.58 7.66 -11.71
N SER A 78 -1.48 6.78 -12.17
CA SER A 78 -2.43 6.07 -11.30
C SER A 78 -1.94 4.68 -10.85
N ALA A 79 -0.76 4.27 -11.27
CA ALA A 79 -0.16 3.04 -10.77
C ALA A 79 0.16 3.17 -9.27
N GLN A 80 -0.01 2.07 -8.53
CA GLN A 80 0.17 2.08 -7.07
C GLN A 80 0.96 0.86 -6.62
N LEU A 81 1.93 1.08 -5.75
CA LEU A 81 2.68 0.03 -5.07
C LEU A 81 2.39 0.12 -3.57
N PHE A 82 2.08 -1.00 -2.95
CA PHE A 82 1.78 -1.10 -1.53
C PHE A 82 2.70 -2.10 -0.85
N ASP A 83 3.15 -1.77 0.36
CA ASP A 83 3.98 -2.60 1.22
C ASP A 83 3.11 -3.30 2.27
N ARG A 84 2.78 -4.57 2.06
CA ARG A 84 1.92 -5.33 2.99
C ARG A 84 2.52 -5.49 4.39
N ASN A 85 3.84 -5.44 4.50
CA ASN A 85 4.50 -5.58 5.79
C ASN A 85 4.33 -4.30 6.64
N ALA A 86 4.11 -3.15 6.00
CA ALA A 86 3.87 -1.88 6.67
C ALA A 86 2.36 -1.60 6.96
N GLN A 87 1.45 -2.52 6.63
CA GLN A 87 0.01 -2.35 6.78
C GLN A 87 -0.43 -1.90 8.19
N PRO A 88 0.14 -2.41 9.31
CA PRO A 88 -0.27 -1.99 10.66
C PRO A 88 -0.16 -0.47 10.89
N GLN A 89 0.74 0.22 10.18
CA GLN A 89 0.90 1.68 10.30
C GLN A 89 -0.34 2.42 9.75
N VAL A 90 -0.87 1.96 8.62
CA VAL A 90 -2.07 2.53 7.98
C VAL A 90 -3.34 2.17 8.75
N ASP A 91 -3.42 0.94 9.27
CA ASP A 91 -4.53 0.52 10.11
C ASP A 91 -4.64 1.37 11.39
N ASN A 92 -3.50 1.67 12.02
CA ASN A 92 -3.42 2.58 13.16
C ASN A 92 -3.82 4.01 12.79
N LEU A 93 -3.35 4.53 11.64
CA LEU A 93 -3.74 5.87 11.16
C LEU A 93 -5.24 5.93 10.91
N LYS A 94 -5.82 4.92 10.23
CA LYS A 94 -7.28 4.83 10.01
C LYS A 94 -8.04 4.84 11.32
N ALA A 95 -7.64 4.01 12.29
CA ALA A 95 -8.27 3.94 13.59
C ALA A 95 -8.22 5.29 14.32
N GLN A 96 -7.06 5.97 14.29
CA GLN A 96 -6.89 7.30 14.89
C GLN A 96 -7.80 8.35 14.24
N VAL A 97 -7.87 8.38 12.89
CA VAL A 97 -8.73 9.32 12.15
C VAL A 97 -10.20 9.09 12.47
N ILE A 98 -10.66 7.84 12.47
CA ILE A 98 -12.06 7.50 12.76
C ILE A 98 -12.40 7.86 14.21
N GLU A 99 -11.50 7.62 15.18
CA GLU A 99 -11.71 8.01 16.58
C GLU A 99 -11.82 9.54 16.74
N GLN A 100 -10.90 10.30 16.10
CA GLN A 100 -10.98 11.77 16.13
C GLN A 100 -12.28 12.30 15.51
N LEU A 101 -12.74 11.70 14.40
CA LEU A 101 -14.01 12.06 13.78
C LEU A 101 -15.22 11.70 14.64
N ASN A 102 -15.19 10.55 15.34
CA ASN A 102 -16.24 10.18 16.29
C ASN A 102 -16.34 11.18 17.44
N GLN A 103 -15.21 11.62 17.99
CA GLN A 103 -15.17 12.65 19.04
C GLN A 103 -15.66 14.01 18.50
N LEU A 104 -15.21 14.41 17.30
CA LEU A 104 -15.71 15.63 16.66
C LEU A 104 -17.23 15.56 16.43
N ALA A 105 -17.78 14.41 16.07
CA ALA A 105 -19.20 14.21 15.81
C ALA A 105 -20.10 14.41 17.05
N LEU A 106 -19.54 14.36 18.26
CA LEU A 106 -20.26 14.70 19.48
C LEU A 106 -20.58 16.21 19.54
N GLN A 107 -19.67 17.05 19.01
CA GLN A 107 -19.81 18.50 18.96
C GLN A 107 -20.40 18.97 17.61
N LYS A 108 -20.06 18.28 16.52
CA LYS A 108 -20.41 18.58 15.13
C LYS A 108 -21.01 17.34 14.46
N PRO A 109 -22.31 17.02 14.64
CA PRO A 109 -22.92 15.77 14.16
C PRO A 109 -22.74 15.49 12.66
N GLN A 110 -22.52 16.53 11.84
CA GLN A 110 -22.27 16.43 10.41
C GLN A 110 -20.96 15.66 10.08
N ALA A 111 -19.99 15.59 11.01
CA ALA A 111 -18.76 14.82 10.80
C ALA A 111 -19.01 13.31 10.57
N ARG A 112 -20.18 12.78 10.98
CA ARG A 112 -20.57 11.37 10.73
C ARG A 112 -20.60 11.00 9.24
N SER A 113 -20.96 11.93 8.37
CA SER A 113 -20.94 11.66 6.92
C SER A 113 -19.53 11.41 6.41
N VAL A 114 -18.53 12.09 7.00
CA VAL A 114 -17.13 11.88 6.63
C VAL A 114 -16.63 10.52 7.12
N ILE A 115 -17.05 10.06 8.31
CA ILE A 115 -16.75 8.70 8.80
C ILE A 115 -17.25 7.67 7.79
N THR A 116 -18.52 7.76 7.39
CA THR A 116 -19.12 6.82 6.41
C THR A 116 -18.37 6.82 5.08
N GLN A 117 -17.94 7.99 4.60
CA GLN A 117 -17.15 8.10 3.38
C GLN A 117 -15.80 7.38 3.52
N LEU A 118 -15.04 7.66 4.60
CA LEU A 118 -13.72 7.09 4.80
C LEU A 118 -13.77 5.58 5.06
N GLU A 119 -14.78 5.09 5.78
CA GLU A 119 -14.96 3.65 6.02
C GLU A 119 -15.33 2.87 4.75
N SER A 120 -15.88 3.54 3.73
CA SER A 120 -16.23 2.91 2.44
C SER A 120 -15.02 2.63 1.54
N PHE A 121 -13.83 3.11 1.90
CA PHE A 121 -12.61 2.93 1.12
C PHE A 121 -11.69 1.85 1.69
N ASP A 122 -11.01 1.16 0.79
CA ASP A 122 -9.90 0.28 1.15
C ASP A 122 -8.60 1.07 1.21
N TYR A 123 -7.77 0.75 2.21
CA TYR A 123 -6.48 1.39 2.44
C TYR A 123 -5.37 0.36 2.59
N GLN A 124 -4.26 0.62 1.93
CA GLN A 124 -3.04 -0.19 2.06
C GLN A 124 -1.83 0.72 2.24
N ALA A 125 -0.77 0.21 2.87
CA ALA A 125 0.45 0.97 3.13
C ALA A 125 1.16 1.30 1.82
N ARG A 126 0.92 2.49 1.27
CA ARG A 126 1.47 2.91 -0.01
C ARG A 126 2.98 3.12 0.06
N TYR A 127 3.68 2.55 -0.91
CA TYR A 127 5.10 2.75 -1.13
C TYR A 127 5.27 3.80 -2.25
N PHE A 128 5.54 5.05 -1.85
CA PHE A 128 5.60 6.19 -2.77
C PHE A 128 6.88 6.15 -3.59
N VAL A 129 6.78 5.73 -4.84
CA VAL A 129 7.85 5.70 -5.86
C VAL A 129 7.25 6.02 -7.23
N ASP A 130 8.09 6.47 -8.15
CA ASP A 130 7.70 6.63 -9.54
C ASP A 130 7.49 5.25 -10.17
N LEU A 131 6.33 5.04 -10.80
CA LEU A 131 5.97 3.79 -11.45
C LEU A 131 5.91 3.93 -12.98
N ASP A 132 6.38 5.06 -13.54
CA ASP A 132 6.61 5.16 -14.98
C ASP A 132 7.82 4.31 -15.36
N ARG A 133 7.55 3.19 -16.01
CA ARG A 133 8.59 2.24 -16.44
C ARG A 133 9.69 2.91 -17.26
N ASN A 134 9.35 3.87 -18.14
CA ASN A 134 10.34 4.55 -18.96
C ASN A 134 11.23 5.48 -18.10
N ALA A 135 10.64 6.17 -17.15
CA ALA A 135 11.38 7.00 -16.20
C ALA A 135 12.29 6.14 -15.32
N VAL A 136 11.78 5.02 -14.78
CA VAL A 136 12.54 4.09 -13.93
C VAL A 136 13.75 3.47 -14.68
N ILE A 137 13.60 3.13 -15.97
CA ILE A 137 14.69 2.59 -16.79
C ILE A 137 15.73 3.66 -17.11
N SER A 138 15.30 4.89 -17.41
CA SER A 138 16.19 5.96 -17.88
C SER A 138 16.86 6.75 -16.76
N GLN A 139 16.34 6.71 -15.52
CA GLN A 139 16.78 7.51 -14.40
C GLN A 139 17.13 6.60 -13.20
N PRO A 140 18.43 6.34 -12.95
CA PRO A 140 18.85 5.41 -11.88
C PRO A 140 18.32 5.76 -10.49
N GLU A 141 18.11 7.05 -10.20
CA GLU A 141 17.56 7.54 -8.92
C GLU A 141 16.09 7.16 -8.72
N LYS A 142 15.36 6.85 -9.80
CA LYS A 142 13.98 6.37 -9.76
C LYS A 142 13.86 4.85 -9.71
N ASN A 143 14.98 4.12 -9.68
CA ASN A 143 15.05 2.66 -9.66
C ASN A 143 15.54 2.12 -8.31
N PRO A 144 14.75 2.26 -7.22
CA PRO A 144 15.15 1.78 -5.90
C PRO A 144 15.17 0.25 -5.85
N LEU A 145 15.96 -0.28 -4.91
CA LEU A 145 15.81 -1.66 -4.45
C LEU A 145 14.49 -1.76 -3.68
N LEU A 146 13.64 -2.75 -4.00
CA LEU A 146 12.40 -2.96 -3.27
C LEU A 146 12.70 -3.63 -1.93
N VAL A 147 12.56 -2.84 -0.88
CA VAL A 147 12.72 -3.26 0.52
C VAL A 147 11.56 -2.68 1.31
N SER A 148 10.89 -3.51 2.10
CA SER A 148 9.81 -3.07 2.97
C SER A 148 10.26 -1.99 3.95
N LYS A 149 9.39 -1.00 4.21
CA LYS A 149 9.59 0.06 5.19
C LYS A 149 9.25 -0.36 6.63
N SER A 150 8.70 -1.57 6.84
CA SER A 150 8.60 -2.12 8.18
C SER A 150 9.98 -2.36 8.76
N SER A 151 10.13 -2.34 10.10
CA SER A 151 11.45 -2.37 10.70
C SER A 151 12.25 -3.58 10.20
N ALA A 152 13.47 -3.35 9.72
CA ALA A 152 14.35 -4.40 9.21
C ALA A 152 14.58 -5.51 10.28
N LEU A 153 14.59 -5.14 11.56
CA LEU A 153 14.69 -6.06 12.70
C LEU A 153 13.50 -7.01 12.81
N GLU A 154 12.27 -6.54 12.57
CA GLU A 154 11.06 -7.38 12.61
C GLU A 154 11.04 -8.37 11.45
N LEU A 155 11.46 -7.96 10.26
CA LEU A 155 11.56 -8.82 9.07
C LEU A 155 12.65 -9.89 9.20
N GLU A 156 13.83 -9.52 9.73
CA GLU A 156 14.93 -10.46 9.97
C GLU A 156 14.57 -11.50 11.04
N GLN A 157 13.89 -11.08 12.12
CA GLN A 157 13.48 -11.98 13.20
C GLN A 157 12.34 -12.92 12.79
N SER A 158 11.45 -12.47 11.91
CA SER A 158 10.29 -13.27 11.48
C SER A 158 10.59 -14.25 10.35
N ASN A 159 11.74 -14.12 9.68
CA ASN A 159 12.09 -14.87 8.45
C ASN A 159 10.97 -14.80 7.37
N GLN A 160 10.15 -13.74 7.41
CA GLN A 160 9.04 -13.55 6.49
C GLN A 160 9.52 -12.93 5.16
N ALA A 161 8.92 -13.38 4.07
CA ALA A 161 9.11 -12.73 2.78
C ALA A 161 8.57 -11.29 2.82
N GLN A 162 9.27 -10.37 2.17
CA GLN A 162 8.74 -9.04 1.90
C GLN A 162 7.62 -9.16 0.88
N ARG A 163 6.49 -8.50 1.11
CA ARG A 163 5.28 -8.66 0.32
C ARG A 163 4.77 -7.31 -0.14
N PHE A 164 4.59 -7.19 -1.46
CA PHE A 164 4.06 -5.98 -2.09
C PHE A 164 2.86 -6.32 -2.96
N ASP A 165 1.95 -5.34 -3.13
CA ASP A 165 0.90 -5.35 -4.13
C ASP A 165 1.17 -4.24 -5.14
N LEU A 166 1.20 -4.58 -6.42
CA LEU A 166 1.42 -3.66 -7.52
C LEU A 166 0.16 -3.57 -8.39
N TYR A 167 -0.52 -2.44 -8.31
CA TYR A 167 -1.71 -2.14 -9.12
C TYR A 167 -1.29 -1.35 -10.36
N LEU A 168 -1.39 -1.98 -11.52
CA LEU A 168 -1.13 -1.38 -12.82
C LEU A 168 -2.46 -1.30 -13.58
N THR A 169 -3.11 -0.15 -13.47
CA THR A 169 -4.49 0.08 -13.97
C THR A 169 -4.51 0.97 -15.20
N PRO A 170 -5.55 0.89 -16.04
CA PRO A 170 -5.79 1.85 -17.09
C PRO A 170 -5.97 3.28 -16.55
N ARG A 171 -5.91 4.27 -17.44
CA ARG A 171 -6.14 5.66 -17.08
C ARG A 171 -7.55 5.85 -16.50
N PRO A 172 -7.67 6.41 -15.28
CA PRO A 172 -8.97 6.81 -14.72
C PRO A 172 -9.62 7.91 -15.57
N ILE A 173 -10.93 8.04 -15.45
CA ILE A 173 -11.71 9.07 -16.14
C ILE A 173 -12.40 10.03 -15.18
N ASP A 174 -12.25 9.81 -13.89
CA ASP A 174 -12.97 10.52 -12.83
C ASP A 174 -12.03 11.29 -11.92
N VAL A 175 -12.62 12.28 -11.24
CA VAL A 175 -12.13 12.94 -10.03
C VAL A 175 -13.11 12.63 -8.90
N THR A 176 -12.61 12.31 -7.72
CA THR A 176 -13.45 11.95 -6.56
C THR A 176 -13.48 13.10 -5.56
N VAL A 177 -14.67 13.61 -5.20
CA VAL A 177 -14.83 14.63 -4.14
C VAL A 177 -15.27 13.96 -2.84
N VAL A 178 -14.55 14.25 -1.75
CA VAL A 178 -14.75 13.66 -0.42
C VAL A 178 -14.53 14.71 0.69
N GLY A 179 -14.80 14.33 1.92
CA GLY A 179 -14.55 15.18 3.10
C GLY A 179 -15.80 15.87 3.61
N ALA A 180 -15.74 17.16 3.87
CA ALA A 180 -16.85 17.93 4.42
C ALA A 180 -18.00 18.15 3.40
N VAL A 181 -18.41 17.04 2.77
CA VAL A 181 -19.58 16.88 1.87
C VAL A 181 -20.51 15.82 2.44
N LYS A 182 -21.79 15.82 2.03
CA LYS A 182 -22.77 14.86 2.54
C LYS A 182 -22.44 13.42 2.15
N GLN A 183 -21.87 13.22 0.98
CA GLN A 183 -21.45 11.91 0.46
C GLN A 183 -20.29 12.05 -0.54
N THR A 184 -19.65 10.93 -0.86
CA THR A 184 -18.64 10.87 -1.91
C THR A 184 -19.24 11.09 -3.29
N HIS A 185 -18.60 11.92 -4.11
CA HIS A 185 -19.01 12.13 -5.51
C HIS A 185 -17.88 11.75 -6.45
N LYS A 186 -18.16 10.91 -7.43
CA LYS A 186 -17.32 10.66 -8.58
C LYS A 186 -17.80 11.53 -9.74
N LEU A 187 -16.94 12.43 -10.18
CA LEU A 187 -17.23 13.39 -11.26
C LEU A 187 -16.30 13.12 -12.42
N THR A 188 -16.82 13.10 -13.63
CA THR A 188 -16.01 12.94 -14.83
C THR A 188 -14.96 14.02 -14.90
N LEU A 189 -13.72 13.65 -15.23
CA LEU A 189 -12.62 14.57 -15.41
C LEU A 189 -12.97 15.64 -16.44
N ILE A 190 -12.79 16.91 -16.06
CA ILE A 190 -13.01 18.05 -16.94
C ILE A 190 -11.63 18.49 -17.44
N GLU A 191 -11.43 18.45 -18.75
CA GLU A 191 -10.20 18.90 -19.37
C GLU A 191 -9.96 20.39 -19.06
N HIS A 192 -8.79 20.70 -18.50
CA HIS A 192 -8.44 22.04 -17.98
C HIS A 192 -9.44 22.59 -16.93
N GLY A 193 -10.22 21.73 -16.30
CA GLY A 193 -11.19 22.12 -15.28
C GLY A 193 -10.52 22.73 -14.06
N GLN A 194 -11.18 23.75 -13.49
CA GLN A 194 -10.84 24.36 -12.21
C GLN A 194 -11.70 23.73 -11.10
N LEU A 195 -11.34 23.95 -9.85
CA LEU A 195 -12.08 23.41 -8.71
C LEU A 195 -13.56 23.82 -8.74
N ASP A 196 -13.86 25.08 -9.09
CA ASP A 196 -15.23 25.57 -9.21
C ASP A 196 -16.07 24.80 -10.23
N ASN A 197 -15.44 24.32 -11.32
CA ASN A 197 -16.14 23.50 -12.30
C ASN A 197 -16.63 22.17 -11.69
N TYR A 198 -15.84 21.55 -10.80
CA TYR A 198 -16.24 20.33 -10.08
C TYR A 198 -17.26 20.65 -8.99
N LEU A 199 -17.03 21.68 -8.17
CA LEU A 199 -17.94 22.06 -7.11
C LEU A 199 -19.32 22.46 -7.65
N SER A 200 -19.39 23.11 -8.81
CA SER A 200 -20.67 23.46 -9.48
C SER A 200 -21.47 22.25 -9.97
N LYS A 201 -20.85 21.06 -10.11
CA LYS A 201 -21.52 19.81 -10.45
C LYS A 201 -22.14 19.11 -9.24
N LEU A 202 -21.75 19.52 -8.04
CA LEU A 202 -22.34 18.96 -6.83
C LEU A 202 -23.80 19.43 -6.66
N PRO A 203 -24.67 18.63 -6.03
CA PRO A 203 -26.01 19.05 -5.67
C PRO A 203 -25.99 20.33 -4.80
N LYS A 204 -27.02 21.15 -4.89
CA LYS A 204 -27.16 22.33 -4.04
C LYS A 204 -27.18 21.93 -2.55
N GLY A 205 -26.35 22.59 -1.74
CA GLY A 205 -26.24 22.32 -0.30
C GLY A 205 -25.51 21.01 0.01
N GLU A 206 -24.67 20.51 -0.87
CA GLU A 206 -23.84 19.31 -0.66
C GLU A 206 -22.72 19.56 0.34
N LEU A 207 -22.11 20.75 0.31
CA LEU A 207 -21.11 21.13 1.30
C LEU A 207 -21.74 21.22 2.68
N LEU A 208 -21.12 20.60 3.67
CA LEU A 208 -21.51 20.70 5.07
C LEU A 208 -21.30 22.13 5.59
N GLU A 209 -21.96 22.49 6.69
CA GLU A 209 -21.77 23.81 7.33
C GLU A 209 -20.36 23.98 7.87
N ILE A 210 -19.74 22.87 8.27
CA ILE A 210 -18.37 22.79 8.81
C ILE A 210 -17.30 22.72 7.72
N ALA A 211 -17.67 22.84 6.43
CA ALA A 211 -16.72 22.79 5.30
C ALA A 211 -15.95 24.10 5.18
N ASP A 212 -14.64 23.99 4.96
CA ASP A 212 -13.84 25.13 4.51
C ASP A 212 -14.31 25.54 3.10
N ARG A 213 -14.67 26.83 2.97
CA ARG A 213 -15.17 27.41 1.71
C ARG A 213 -14.11 28.28 1.02
N SER A 214 -12.88 28.27 1.54
CA SER A 214 -11.77 29.06 1.02
C SER A 214 -10.68 28.21 0.39
N ALA A 215 -10.47 26.99 0.88
CA ALA A 215 -9.45 26.07 0.40
C ALA A 215 -9.93 24.63 0.37
N ALA A 216 -9.37 23.85 -0.55
CA ALA A 216 -9.51 22.40 -0.64
C ALA A 216 -8.14 21.77 -0.93
N PHE A 217 -8.01 20.50 -0.69
CA PHE A 217 -6.79 19.78 -1.00
C PHE A 217 -7.03 18.81 -2.17
N VAL A 218 -6.09 18.80 -3.12
CA VAL A 218 -6.09 17.85 -4.21
C VAL A 218 -5.01 16.83 -3.97
N ILE A 219 -5.40 15.58 -3.81
CA ILE A 219 -4.50 14.44 -3.68
C ILE A 219 -4.40 13.81 -5.05
N GLN A 220 -3.24 13.96 -5.68
CA GLN A 220 -2.97 13.41 -7.00
C GLN A 220 -2.79 11.88 -6.91
N PRO A 221 -2.99 11.13 -8.01
CA PRO A 221 -2.87 9.67 -7.97
C PRO A 221 -1.49 9.16 -7.56
N ASP A 222 -0.41 9.92 -7.77
CA ASP A 222 0.95 9.61 -7.29
C ASP A 222 1.15 9.86 -5.80
N GLY A 223 0.14 10.46 -5.13
CA GLY A 223 0.15 10.81 -3.71
C GLY A 223 0.66 12.23 -3.42
N HIS A 224 0.98 13.04 -4.46
CA HIS A 224 1.26 14.46 -4.26
C HIS A 224 0.01 15.20 -3.76
N VAL A 225 0.18 16.19 -2.90
CA VAL A 225 -0.92 16.97 -2.32
C VAL A 225 -0.72 18.43 -2.61
N ASP A 226 -1.73 19.06 -3.23
CA ASP A 226 -1.79 20.48 -3.51
C ASP A 226 -2.92 21.13 -2.70
N GLU A 227 -2.62 22.20 -1.98
CA GLU A 227 -3.63 23.07 -1.40
C GLU A 227 -4.10 24.11 -2.42
N ILE A 228 -5.40 24.12 -2.71
CA ILE A 228 -6.01 24.99 -3.71
C ILE A 228 -6.97 25.96 -3.05
N SER A 229 -6.64 27.23 -3.12
CA SER A 229 -7.54 28.31 -2.74
C SER A 229 -8.60 28.50 -3.83
N TYR A 230 -9.89 28.50 -3.47
CA TYR A 230 -10.99 28.60 -4.42
C TYR A 230 -12.04 29.67 -4.08
N ALA A 231 -11.83 30.43 -3.04
CA ALA A 231 -12.67 31.59 -2.76
C ALA A 231 -12.49 32.67 -3.85
N TYR A 232 -13.54 33.44 -4.11
CA TYR A 232 -13.58 34.45 -5.18
C TYR A 232 -12.37 35.38 -5.19
N TRP A 233 -11.80 35.71 -4.01
CA TRP A 233 -10.68 36.63 -3.86
C TRP A 233 -9.29 35.98 -3.93
N ASN A 234 -9.18 34.65 -3.88
CA ASN A 234 -7.90 33.95 -3.82
C ASN A 234 -7.80 32.76 -4.77
N SER A 235 -8.73 32.63 -5.71
CA SER A 235 -8.78 31.50 -6.65
C SER A 235 -7.46 31.32 -7.40
N LYS A 236 -6.89 30.12 -7.32
CA LYS A 236 -5.67 29.71 -8.02
C LYS A 236 -5.97 28.62 -9.03
N GLN A 237 -5.22 28.68 -10.13
CA GLN A 237 -5.29 27.62 -11.12
C GLN A 237 -4.77 26.30 -10.50
N ALA A 238 -5.54 25.22 -10.70
CA ALA A 238 -5.24 23.91 -10.20
C ALA A 238 -5.15 22.90 -11.34
N TYR A 239 -4.29 21.89 -11.18
CA TYR A 239 -4.22 20.74 -12.05
C TYR A 239 -4.90 19.54 -11.36
N PHE A 240 -5.77 18.85 -12.09
CA PHE A 240 -6.43 17.63 -11.63
C PHE A 240 -6.01 16.49 -12.55
N ALA A 241 -5.22 15.57 -12.02
CA ALA A 241 -4.89 14.36 -12.75
C ALA A 241 -6.11 13.40 -12.80
N PRO A 242 -6.23 12.57 -13.84
CA PRO A 242 -7.19 11.48 -13.88
C PRO A 242 -7.04 10.58 -12.65
N GLY A 243 -8.11 10.45 -11.85
CA GLY A 243 -8.09 9.71 -10.59
C GLY A 243 -7.77 10.53 -9.34
N ALA A 244 -7.57 11.85 -9.46
CA ALA A 244 -7.33 12.71 -8.30
C ALA A 244 -8.50 12.71 -7.31
N ILE A 245 -8.18 12.92 -6.02
CA ILE A 245 -9.18 13.14 -4.96
C ILE A 245 -9.17 14.63 -4.59
N VAL A 246 -10.35 15.24 -4.55
CA VAL A 246 -10.58 16.55 -3.95
C VAL A 246 -11.11 16.35 -2.54
N PHE A 247 -10.31 16.71 -1.56
CA PHE A 247 -10.70 16.69 -0.15
C PHE A 247 -11.16 18.09 0.28
N ILE A 248 -12.44 18.20 0.60
CA ILE A 248 -13.01 19.40 1.23
C ILE A 248 -12.73 19.31 2.73
N ALA A 249 -11.86 20.19 3.23
CA ALA A 249 -11.44 20.19 4.61
C ALA A 249 -12.53 20.72 5.55
N PHE A 250 -12.36 20.50 6.83
CA PHE A 250 -13.12 21.16 7.88
C PHE A 250 -12.58 22.56 8.13
N ASP A 251 -13.48 23.53 8.27
CA ASP A 251 -13.16 24.88 8.74
C ASP A 251 -13.23 24.95 10.29
N SER A 252 -12.41 25.82 10.87
CA SER A 252 -12.47 26.23 12.28
C SER A 252 -12.58 25.06 13.26
N LEU A 253 -11.68 24.07 13.11
CA LEU A 253 -11.59 22.95 14.03
C LEU A 253 -11.16 23.42 15.43
N PRO A 254 -11.74 22.87 16.51
CA PRO A 254 -11.19 23.02 17.86
C PRO A 254 -9.73 22.58 17.95
N SER A 255 -8.97 23.15 18.88
CA SER A 255 -7.51 22.93 18.99
C SER A 255 -7.12 21.46 19.13
N GLU A 256 -7.94 20.66 19.81
CA GLU A 256 -7.76 19.21 19.99
C GLU A 256 -7.88 18.42 18.66
N PHE A 257 -8.51 18.99 17.63
CA PHE A 257 -8.66 18.40 16.29
C PHE A 257 -7.83 19.12 15.23
N SER A 258 -6.88 19.98 15.60
CA SER A 258 -6.11 20.80 14.65
C SER A 258 -5.37 19.98 13.59
N ALA A 259 -4.93 18.76 13.90
CA ALA A 259 -4.27 17.84 12.98
C ALA A 259 -5.23 16.99 12.13
N LEU A 260 -6.56 17.03 12.38
CA LEU A 260 -7.51 16.10 11.76
C LEU A 260 -7.52 16.17 10.22
N ASN A 261 -7.57 17.38 9.65
CA ASN A 261 -7.53 17.54 8.19
C ASN A 261 -6.27 16.89 7.59
N GLN A 262 -5.12 17.12 8.21
CA GLN A 262 -3.85 16.55 7.73
C GLN A 262 -3.83 15.02 7.88
N ASN A 263 -4.36 14.48 8.98
CA ASN A 263 -4.45 13.04 9.20
C ASN A 263 -5.39 12.37 8.17
N ILE A 264 -6.50 13.03 7.80
CA ILE A 264 -7.41 12.55 6.74
C ILE A 264 -6.71 12.57 5.38
N ILE A 265 -5.99 13.65 5.05
CA ILE A 265 -5.22 13.75 3.82
C ILE A 265 -4.21 12.60 3.74
N GLU A 266 -3.45 12.37 4.82
CA GLU A 266 -2.47 11.29 4.85
C GLU A 266 -3.13 9.92 4.69
N LEU A 267 -4.27 9.67 5.34
CA LEU A 267 -5.03 8.44 5.16
C LEU A 267 -5.49 8.26 3.70
N LEU A 268 -6.02 9.32 3.06
CA LEU A 268 -6.47 9.26 1.68
C LEU A 268 -5.35 8.97 0.68
N ARG A 269 -4.10 9.36 0.97
CA ARG A 269 -2.93 8.99 0.16
C ARG A 269 -2.68 7.49 0.10
N HIS A 270 -3.18 6.76 1.08
CA HIS A 270 -3.09 5.30 1.20
C HIS A 270 -4.29 4.56 0.60
N LYS A 271 -5.27 5.29 0.02
CA LYS A 271 -6.45 4.68 -0.59
C LYS A 271 -6.05 3.82 -1.80
N VAL A 272 -6.61 2.62 -1.89
CA VAL A 272 -6.44 1.71 -3.03
C VAL A 272 -7.34 2.15 -4.18
N ASN A 273 -6.83 2.11 -5.41
CA ASN A 273 -7.55 2.50 -6.63
C ASN A 273 -8.07 3.94 -6.56
N LEU A 274 -7.12 4.87 -6.62
CA LEU A 274 -7.40 6.30 -6.80
C LEU A 274 -8.01 6.55 -8.17
#